data_9c40c343e9fa50265c61ef228d604b2b
#
_entry.id   9c40c343e9fa50265c61ef228d604b2b
#
_cell.length_a   1.000
_cell.length_b   1.000
_cell.length_c   1.000
_cell.angle_alpha   90.00
_cell.angle_beta   90.00
_cell.angle_gamma   90.00
#
_symmetry.space_group_name_H-M   'P 1'
#
loop_
_entity.id
_entity.type
_entity.pdbx_description
1 polymer ?
#
loop_
_entity_poly.entity_id
_entity_poly.type
_entity_poly.pdbx_seq_one_letter_code
_entity_poly.pdbx_strand_id
1 'polypeptide(L)'
;DKAKDKMWWSTPENVGHDKTATNTIVEDLSSSLKMVYGEPDARSTTNMRSRGDAKIKVKDKSSGVKITYSFKKAGITVPVTYTLEDDYLEAKIDTADIEEEDTSQSGKLVTSLSVLSSFGAASSADTGYFVIPDGSGALIRFNNGKKTAKSYTGYVYGSDVTAVAQTEPAVTEQVYLPMYGIVNGDNAMMVVCTEGDSNAKLTASVSGQSKSSFNICGFDFTVRDSDTYYMSGDNSTALTVFEDGDMKTDTLAVRYYPLETEDTPDYTDVAEAYRNYLTEEAGVTDTAEDTDPGLYLNFYGGTIKEKSV
;
A
#
# COMPACT_ATOMS: atom_id res chain seq x y z
N ASP A 1 18.86 -6.43 9.51
CA ASP A 1 18.89 -7.57 10.41
C ASP A 1 20.35 -7.96 10.69
N LYS A 2 20.80 -7.68 11.92
CA LYS A 2 22.18 -7.95 12.32
C LYS A 2 22.41 -9.41 12.69
N ALA A 3 21.38 -10.12 13.12
CA ALA A 3 21.48 -11.51 13.53
C ALA A 3 21.76 -12.43 12.34
N LYS A 4 21.18 -12.10 11.18
CA LYS A 4 21.34 -12.86 9.92
C LYS A 4 22.30 -12.23 8.92
N ASP A 5 23.00 -11.14 9.29
CA ASP A 5 23.81 -10.33 8.35
C ASP A 5 23.05 -10.03 7.04
N LYS A 6 21.71 -9.81 7.16
CA LYS A 6 20.82 -9.49 6.05
C LYS A 6 20.50 -8.02 6.01
N MET A 7 20.71 -7.43 4.86
CA MET A 7 20.27 -6.07 4.58
C MET A 7 18.94 -6.07 3.84
N TRP A 8 17.95 -5.39 4.41
CA TRP A 8 16.69 -5.10 3.76
C TRP A 8 16.74 -3.68 3.19
N TRP A 9 16.38 -3.55 1.92
CA TRP A 9 16.46 -2.29 1.22
C TRP A 9 15.10 -1.60 1.14
N SER A 10 15.07 -0.30 1.40
CA SER A 10 13.85 0.51 1.26
C SER A 10 13.44 0.72 -0.21
N THR A 11 14.39 0.54 -1.12
CA THR A 11 14.21 0.57 -2.57
C THR A 11 15.00 -0.58 -3.18
N PRO A 12 14.63 -1.09 -4.36
CA PRO A 12 15.35 -2.22 -4.96
C PRO A 12 16.84 -1.93 -5.13
N GLU A 13 17.67 -2.86 -4.73
CA GLU A 13 19.10 -2.77 -4.96
C GLU A 13 19.40 -2.74 -6.45
N ASN A 14 20.31 -1.85 -6.86
CA ASN A 14 20.74 -1.70 -8.25
C ASN A 14 19.61 -1.39 -9.26
N VAL A 15 18.50 -0.79 -8.82
CA VAL A 15 17.37 -0.42 -9.69
C VAL A 15 17.78 0.43 -10.90
N GLY A 16 18.79 1.28 -10.74
CA GLY A 16 19.34 2.09 -11.84
C GLY A 16 20.01 1.29 -12.97
N HIS A 17 20.29 0.02 -12.75
CA HIS A 17 20.85 -0.91 -13.75
C HIS A 17 19.80 -1.82 -14.40
N ASP A 18 18.51 -1.67 -14.05
CA ASP A 18 17.43 -2.41 -14.69
C ASP A 18 17.23 -1.96 -16.13
N LYS A 19 17.69 -2.78 -17.07
CA LYS A 19 17.62 -2.50 -18.52
C LYS A 19 16.19 -2.59 -19.07
N THR A 20 15.25 -3.12 -18.30
CA THR A 20 13.84 -3.26 -18.72
C THR A 20 13.01 -2.05 -18.29
N ALA A 21 13.46 -1.32 -17.27
CA ALA A 21 12.76 -0.18 -16.71
C ALA A 21 13.06 1.11 -17.49
N THR A 22 12.04 1.92 -17.68
CA THR A 22 12.21 3.31 -18.14
C THR A 22 12.70 4.18 -16.97
N ASN A 23 13.22 5.37 -17.26
CA ASN A 23 13.64 6.30 -16.21
C ASN A 23 12.51 6.59 -15.20
N THR A 24 11.29 6.74 -15.67
CA THR A 24 10.10 6.94 -14.83
C THR A 24 9.88 5.78 -13.87
N ILE A 25 10.06 4.55 -14.32
CA ILE A 25 9.92 3.35 -13.47
C ILE A 25 11.09 3.27 -12.47
N VAL A 26 12.31 3.60 -12.88
CA VAL A 26 13.46 3.67 -11.97
C VAL A 26 13.22 4.71 -10.87
N GLU A 27 12.69 5.88 -11.20
CA GLU A 27 12.32 6.91 -10.23
C GLU A 27 11.21 6.42 -9.28
N ASP A 28 10.20 5.76 -9.83
CA ASP A 28 9.08 5.19 -9.08
C ASP A 28 9.55 4.16 -8.05
N LEU A 29 10.38 3.21 -8.47
CA LEU A 29 10.96 2.17 -7.61
C LEU A 29 11.97 2.71 -6.60
N SER A 30 12.65 3.81 -6.93
CA SER A 30 13.63 4.47 -6.06
C SER A 30 13.01 5.45 -5.08
N SER A 31 11.68 5.59 -5.07
CA SER A 31 10.98 6.56 -4.24
C SER A 31 10.48 5.93 -2.95
N SER A 32 10.90 6.49 -1.83
CA SER A 32 10.42 6.10 -0.50
C SER A 32 9.01 6.62 -0.21
N LEU A 33 8.58 7.68 -0.90
CA LEU A 33 7.22 8.20 -0.88
C LEU A 33 6.75 8.45 -2.31
N LYS A 34 5.56 8.00 -2.65
CA LYS A 34 4.83 8.37 -3.85
C LYS A 34 3.52 9.03 -3.45
N MET A 35 3.08 9.98 -4.24
CA MET A 35 1.86 10.74 -4.00
C MET A 35 1.10 10.89 -5.31
N VAL A 36 -0.20 10.78 -5.25
CA VAL A 36 -1.10 11.15 -6.32
C VAL A 36 -1.92 12.33 -5.86
N TYR A 37 -2.02 13.36 -6.67
CA TYR A 37 -2.93 14.46 -6.44
C TYR A 37 -3.86 14.67 -7.61
N GLY A 38 -5.02 15.27 -7.35
CA GLY A 38 -5.97 15.71 -8.36
C GLY A 38 -6.09 17.22 -8.36
N GLU A 39 -6.47 17.75 -9.51
CA GLU A 39 -6.87 19.14 -9.70
C GLU A 39 -8.29 19.16 -10.22
N PRO A 40 -9.19 19.99 -9.71
CA PRO A 40 -10.46 20.28 -10.37
C PRO A 40 -10.18 20.73 -11.81
N ASP A 41 -11.04 20.38 -12.72
CA ASP A 41 -10.89 20.63 -14.16
C ASP A 41 -9.79 19.81 -14.86
N ALA A 42 -8.96 19.05 -14.12
CA ALA A 42 -8.04 18.10 -14.73
C ALA A 42 -8.78 16.81 -15.09
N ARG A 43 -8.47 16.27 -16.28
CA ARG A 43 -9.07 15.00 -16.74
C ARG A 43 -8.40 13.78 -16.12
N SER A 44 -7.33 13.97 -15.37
CA SER A 44 -6.55 12.89 -14.76
C SER A 44 -5.79 13.39 -13.56
N THR A 45 -5.56 12.50 -12.63
CA THR A 45 -4.66 12.73 -11.50
C THR A 45 -3.20 12.77 -11.94
N THR A 46 -2.35 13.38 -11.12
CA THR A 46 -0.91 13.49 -11.36
C THR A 46 -0.14 12.70 -10.30
N ASN A 47 0.78 11.86 -10.77
CA ASN A 47 1.69 11.12 -9.90
C ASN A 47 2.95 11.93 -9.62
N MET A 48 3.36 11.97 -8.35
CA MET A 48 4.60 12.58 -7.88
C MET A 48 5.45 11.54 -7.13
N ARG A 49 6.75 11.66 -7.25
CA ARG A 49 7.73 10.74 -6.69
C ARG A 49 8.69 11.48 -5.79
N SER A 50 9.03 10.91 -4.65
CA SER A 50 10.03 11.53 -3.77
C SER A 50 11.38 11.67 -4.48
N ARG A 51 11.73 10.70 -5.34
CA ARG A 51 12.89 10.83 -6.23
C ARG A 51 12.50 11.60 -7.50
N GLY A 52 13.12 12.72 -7.71
CA GLY A 52 12.94 13.57 -8.91
C GLY A 52 11.97 14.73 -8.70
N ASP A 53 10.91 14.60 -7.91
CA ASP A 53 9.89 15.65 -7.76
C ASP A 53 9.92 16.37 -6.41
N ALA A 54 10.46 15.75 -5.34
CA ALA A 54 10.45 16.32 -4.00
C ALA A 54 11.80 16.93 -3.60
N LYS A 55 11.72 18.01 -2.84
CA LYS A 55 12.83 18.47 -1.99
C LYS A 55 12.71 17.76 -0.64
N ILE A 56 13.77 17.09 -0.21
CA ILE A 56 13.80 16.27 0.99
C ILE A 56 14.53 17.02 2.10
N LYS A 57 13.93 17.03 3.30
CA LYS A 57 14.55 17.50 4.54
C LYS A 57 14.47 16.40 5.58
N VAL A 58 15.60 16.03 6.18
CA VAL A 58 15.70 15.01 7.22
C VAL A 58 15.91 15.69 8.56
N LYS A 59 15.21 15.17 9.59
CA LYS A 59 15.37 15.57 10.98
C LYS A 59 15.48 14.32 11.84
N ASP A 60 16.60 14.17 12.55
CA ASP A 60 16.82 13.05 13.47
C ASP A 60 15.82 13.09 14.63
N LYS A 61 15.44 11.91 15.08
CA LYS A 61 14.63 11.60 16.26
C LYS A 61 15.38 10.61 17.14
N SER A 62 14.94 10.40 18.38
CA SER A 62 15.58 9.48 19.33
C SER A 62 15.65 8.04 18.83
N SER A 63 14.61 7.55 18.17
CA SER A 63 14.50 6.19 17.64
C SER A 63 14.26 6.14 16.14
N GLY A 64 14.71 7.17 15.39
CA GLY A 64 14.48 7.19 13.95
C GLY A 64 14.68 8.56 13.32
N VAL A 65 13.91 8.83 12.25
CA VAL A 65 14.02 10.10 11.51
C VAL A 65 12.63 10.58 11.07
N LYS A 66 12.42 11.91 11.05
CA LYS A 66 11.30 12.52 10.33
C LYS A 66 11.80 13.07 9.01
N ILE A 67 11.26 12.59 7.90
CA ILE A 67 11.58 13.06 6.56
C ILE A 67 10.41 13.89 6.03
N THR A 68 10.68 15.11 5.62
CA THR A 68 9.69 16.00 5.01
C THR A 68 9.92 16.05 3.50
N TYR A 69 8.93 15.66 2.74
CA TYR A 69 8.92 15.66 1.29
C TYR A 69 8.11 16.86 0.78
N SER A 70 8.77 17.85 0.19
CA SER A 70 8.10 19.04 -0.35
C SER A 70 8.04 18.98 -1.87
N PHE A 71 6.85 18.79 -2.40
CA PHE A 71 6.53 18.72 -3.83
C PHE A 71 6.13 20.11 -4.34
N LYS A 72 7.12 20.94 -4.65
CA LYS A 72 6.90 22.34 -5.00
C LYS A 72 5.96 22.57 -6.18
N LYS A 73 5.96 21.67 -7.18
CA LYS A 73 5.07 21.77 -8.35
C LYS A 73 3.59 21.56 -7.98
N ALA A 74 3.35 20.79 -6.94
CA ALA A 74 2.03 20.53 -6.42
C ALA A 74 1.62 21.53 -5.32
N GLY A 75 2.58 22.21 -4.67
CA GLY A 75 2.30 23.00 -3.46
C GLY A 75 1.98 22.12 -2.24
N ILE A 76 2.48 20.88 -2.23
CA ILE A 76 2.14 19.87 -1.23
C ILE A 76 3.39 19.44 -0.47
N THR A 77 3.26 19.34 0.84
CA THR A 77 4.32 18.85 1.73
C THR A 77 3.80 17.67 2.56
N VAL A 78 4.53 16.54 2.52
CA VAL A 78 4.17 15.33 3.25
C VAL A 78 5.31 14.95 4.20
N PRO A 79 5.12 15.07 5.51
CA PRO A 79 6.06 14.56 6.50
C PRO A 79 5.82 13.06 6.75
N VAL A 80 6.89 12.28 6.80
CA VAL A 80 6.87 10.86 7.17
C VAL A 80 7.81 10.65 8.34
N THR A 81 7.35 9.98 9.37
CA THR A 81 8.18 9.53 10.49
C THR A 81 8.56 8.08 10.29
N TYR A 82 9.84 7.78 10.34
CA TYR A 82 10.37 6.43 10.34
C TYR A 82 10.96 6.15 11.72
N THR A 83 10.44 5.13 12.38
CA THR A 83 10.88 4.70 13.71
C THR A 83 11.46 3.29 13.62
N LEU A 84 12.63 3.09 14.19
CA LEU A 84 13.24 1.77 14.30
C LEU A 84 13.14 1.34 15.76
N GLU A 85 12.38 0.30 15.99
CA GLU A 85 12.26 -0.41 17.26
C GLU A 85 13.08 -1.70 17.22
N ASP A 86 13.05 -2.46 18.31
CA ASP A 86 13.86 -3.67 18.41
C ASP A 86 13.47 -4.71 17.34
N ASP A 87 12.16 -4.86 17.08
CA ASP A 87 11.61 -5.92 16.24
C ASP A 87 11.12 -5.43 14.87
N TYR A 88 10.90 -4.12 14.68
CA TYR A 88 10.33 -3.60 13.45
C TYR A 88 10.84 -2.22 13.06
N LEU A 89 10.67 -1.92 11.79
CA LEU A 89 10.69 -0.57 11.25
C LEU A 89 9.25 -0.10 11.01
N GLU A 90 8.86 1.04 11.57
CA GLU A 90 7.58 1.69 11.27
C GLU A 90 7.77 2.89 10.33
N ALA A 91 6.89 3.01 9.35
CA ALA A 91 6.72 4.21 8.54
C ALA A 91 5.33 4.77 8.80
N LYS A 92 5.26 6.01 9.33
CA LYS A 92 4.02 6.65 9.78
C LYS A 92 3.83 8.02 9.14
N ILE A 93 2.60 8.31 8.70
CA ILE A 93 2.14 9.62 8.22
C ILE A 93 0.92 10.02 9.05
N ASP A 94 1.01 11.14 9.75
CA ASP A 94 -0.14 11.81 10.34
C ASP A 94 -0.72 12.74 9.27
N THR A 95 -1.97 12.51 8.83
CA THR A 95 -2.55 13.24 7.70
C THR A 95 -2.77 14.71 7.99
N ALA A 96 -3.00 15.04 9.26
CA ALA A 96 -3.08 16.43 9.73
C ALA A 96 -1.78 17.22 9.56
N ASP A 97 -0.64 16.55 9.44
CA ASP A 97 0.68 17.17 9.19
C ASP A 97 0.92 17.43 7.68
N ILE A 98 0.05 16.94 6.79
CA ILE A 98 0.15 17.19 5.35
C ILE A 98 -0.28 18.63 5.06
N GLU A 99 0.59 19.37 4.41
CA GLU A 99 0.31 20.74 4.02
C GLU A 99 -0.09 20.77 2.54
N GLU A 100 -1.26 21.26 2.22
CA GLU A 100 -1.75 21.58 0.87
C GLU A 100 -1.85 23.09 0.75
N GLU A 101 -1.26 23.71 -0.28
CA GLU A 101 -1.19 25.16 -0.42
C GLU A 101 -2.58 25.79 -0.60
N ASP A 102 -3.47 25.06 -1.26
CA ASP A 102 -4.87 25.45 -1.44
C ASP A 102 -5.77 24.23 -1.18
N THR A 103 -6.51 24.27 -0.08
CA THR A 103 -7.46 23.21 0.32
C THR A 103 -8.88 23.43 -0.24
N SER A 104 -9.07 24.49 -1.05
CA SER A 104 -10.35 24.70 -1.72
C SER A 104 -10.59 23.66 -2.81
N GLN A 105 -11.83 23.51 -3.26
CA GLN A 105 -12.19 22.63 -4.38
C GLN A 105 -11.49 22.98 -5.71
N SER A 106 -10.80 24.12 -5.76
CA SER A 106 -10.00 24.54 -6.91
C SER A 106 -8.50 24.23 -6.76
N GLY A 107 -8.10 23.77 -5.59
CA GLY A 107 -6.69 23.46 -5.28
C GLY A 107 -6.24 22.08 -5.72
N LYS A 108 -4.95 21.82 -5.51
CA LYS A 108 -4.34 20.50 -5.71
C LYS A 108 -4.45 19.70 -4.43
N LEU A 109 -5.24 18.65 -4.46
CA LEU A 109 -5.57 17.84 -3.30
C LEU A 109 -4.96 16.43 -3.41
N VAL A 110 -4.32 15.97 -2.34
CA VAL A 110 -3.79 14.60 -2.27
C VAL A 110 -4.94 13.60 -2.29
N THR A 111 -4.86 12.63 -3.18
CA THR A 111 -5.84 11.55 -3.29
C THR A 111 -5.28 10.21 -2.84
N SER A 112 -3.98 9.97 -3.05
CA SER A 112 -3.35 8.70 -2.67
C SER A 112 -1.90 8.89 -2.26
N LEU A 113 -1.46 8.06 -1.32
CA LEU A 113 -0.09 7.99 -0.82
C LEU A 113 0.41 6.55 -0.80
N SER A 114 1.70 6.36 -1.11
CA SER A 114 2.38 5.08 -0.96
C SER A 114 3.72 5.32 -0.28
N VAL A 115 3.91 4.72 0.88
CA VAL A 115 5.16 4.82 1.65
C VAL A 115 5.91 3.50 1.59
N LEU A 116 7.21 3.54 1.30
CA LEU A 116 8.09 2.37 1.20
C LEU A 116 7.51 1.21 0.37
N SER A 117 6.70 1.50 -0.64
CA SER A 117 5.97 0.49 -1.44
C SER A 117 6.88 -0.49 -2.20
N SER A 118 8.18 -0.26 -2.22
CA SER A 118 9.19 -1.16 -2.80
C SER A 118 10.15 -1.74 -1.76
N PHE A 119 9.82 -1.62 -0.45
CA PHE A 119 10.67 -2.15 0.61
C PHE A 119 10.70 -3.68 0.54
N GLY A 120 11.90 -4.24 0.64
CA GLY A 120 12.10 -5.69 0.55
C GLY A 120 11.89 -6.27 -0.86
N ALA A 121 11.88 -5.43 -1.91
CA ALA A 121 11.76 -5.91 -3.28
C ALA A 121 12.85 -6.94 -3.61
N ALA A 122 12.45 -8.02 -4.28
CA ALA A 122 13.35 -9.09 -4.71
C ALA A 122 13.71 -8.94 -6.19
N SER A 123 14.95 -9.26 -6.52
CA SER A 123 15.44 -9.19 -7.91
C SER A 123 14.95 -10.37 -8.76
N SER A 124 15.20 -10.31 -10.06
CA SER A 124 14.95 -11.44 -10.97
C SER A 124 15.87 -12.66 -10.75
N ALA A 125 16.88 -12.52 -9.90
CA ALA A 125 17.79 -13.61 -9.52
C ALA A 125 17.38 -14.28 -8.20
N ASP A 126 16.52 -13.63 -7.41
CA ASP A 126 16.09 -14.13 -6.11
C ASP A 126 15.06 -15.26 -6.25
N THR A 127 15.04 -16.13 -5.26
CA THR A 127 14.09 -17.25 -5.16
C THR A 127 13.22 -17.05 -3.94
N GLY A 128 11.91 -17.10 -4.12
CA GLY A 128 10.96 -16.91 -3.03
C GLY A 128 9.55 -16.59 -3.51
N TYR A 129 8.79 -15.95 -2.65
CA TYR A 129 7.39 -15.64 -2.91
C TYR A 129 6.87 -14.56 -1.96
N PHE A 130 5.76 -13.96 -2.36
CA PHE A 130 4.91 -13.18 -1.46
C PHE A 130 3.82 -14.07 -0.86
N VAL A 131 3.53 -13.86 0.42
CA VAL A 131 2.36 -14.42 1.13
C VAL A 131 1.28 -13.36 1.10
N ILE A 132 0.15 -13.65 0.47
CA ILE A 132 -0.95 -12.73 0.29
C ILE A 132 -2.19 -13.27 1.00
N PRO A 133 -2.90 -12.50 1.83
CA PRO A 133 -4.10 -12.93 2.53
C PRO A 133 -5.34 -12.88 1.63
N ASP A 134 -5.28 -13.55 0.50
CA ASP A 134 -6.31 -13.67 -0.53
C ASP A 134 -7.14 -14.93 -0.30
N GLY A 135 -8.38 -14.79 0.08
CA GLY A 135 -9.20 -15.93 0.48
C GLY A 135 -8.60 -16.68 1.67
N SER A 136 -8.28 -17.95 1.49
CA SER A 136 -7.58 -18.78 2.49
C SER A 136 -6.06 -18.57 2.52
N GLY A 137 -5.56 -17.62 1.75
CA GLY A 137 -4.15 -17.32 1.55
C GLY A 137 -3.62 -17.81 0.21
N ALA A 138 -2.74 -17.00 -0.40
CA ALA A 138 -2.11 -17.29 -1.67
C ALA A 138 -0.60 -17.04 -1.64
N LEU A 139 0.15 -17.80 -2.43
CA LEU A 139 1.58 -17.60 -2.64
C LEU A 139 1.84 -17.12 -4.05
N ILE A 140 2.41 -15.93 -4.18
CA ILE A 140 2.85 -15.39 -5.47
C ILE A 140 4.36 -15.60 -5.60
N ARG A 141 4.75 -16.67 -6.31
CA ARG A 141 6.16 -17.00 -6.51
C ARG A 141 6.88 -15.95 -7.34
N PHE A 142 8.09 -15.59 -6.93
CA PHE A 142 8.96 -14.70 -7.70
C PHE A 142 9.25 -15.29 -9.09
N ASN A 143 9.47 -14.43 -10.04
CA ASN A 143 9.92 -14.81 -11.39
C ASN A 143 9.07 -15.92 -12.06
N ASN A 144 7.78 -15.97 -11.75
CA ASN A 144 6.87 -17.05 -12.21
C ASN A 144 6.57 -17.04 -13.71
N GLY A 145 7.15 -16.12 -14.47
CA GLY A 145 7.01 -16.02 -15.92
C GLY A 145 5.71 -15.38 -16.42
N LYS A 146 4.79 -15.02 -15.55
CA LYS A 146 3.48 -14.41 -15.91
C LYS A 146 3.61 -12.90 -16.24
N LYS A 147 4.53 -12.56 -17.11
CA LYS A 147 4.89 -11.15 -17.45
C LYS A 147 3.75 -10.36 -18.07
N THR A 148 2.80 -11.02 -18.75
CA THR A 148 1.66 -10.39 -19.40
C THR A 148 0.40 -10.38 -18.57
N ALA A 149 0.39 -11.07 -17.43
CA ALA A 149 -0.70 -11.01 -16.48
C ALA A 149 -0.71 -9.65 -15.79
N LYS A 150 -1.88 -9.21 -15.34
CA LYS A 150 -1.97 -8.05 -14.46
C LYS A 150 -1.33 -8.38 -13.10
N SER A 151 -0.74 -7.39 -12.46
CA SER A 151 -0.34 -7.48 -11.07
C SER A 151 -1.54 -7.84 -10.20
N TYR A 152 -1.30 -8.60 -9.13
CA TYR A 152 -2.32 -8.78 -8.11
C TYR A 152 -2.62 -7.43 -7.45
N THR A 153 -3.89 -7.14 -7.25
CA THR A 153 -4.32 -5.93 -6.55
C THR A 153 -5.64 -6.22 -5.83
N GLY A 154 -5.70 -5.90 -4.54
CA GLY A 154 -6.90 -6.06 -3.74
C GLY A 154 -6.98 -4.98 -2.66
N TYR A 155 -8.19 -4.47 -2.41
CA TYR A 155 -8.44 -3.61 -1.25
C TYR A 155 -8.49 -4.46 0.01
N VAL A 156 -7.88 -3.96 1.08
CA VAL A 156 -7.98 -4.56 2.40
C VAL A 156 -9.45 -4.52 2.83
N TYR A 157 -9.96 -5.66 3.28
CA TYR A 157 -11.37 -5.90 3.60
C TYR A 157 -12.34 -5.84 2.40
N GLY A 158 -11.81 -5.69 1.18
CA GLY A 158 -12.61 -5.60 -0.04
C GLY A 158 -13.04 -4.19 -0.41
N SER A 159 -13.77 -4.07 -1.51
CA SER A 159 -14.32 -2.79 -1.97
C SER A 159 -15.65 -2.51 -1.29
N ASP A 160 -15.91 -1.23 -1.01
CA ASP A 160 -17.24 -0.80 -0.58
C ASP A 160 -18.22 -0.95 -1.76
N VAL A 161 -19.08 -1.96 -1.66
CA VAL A 161 -20.08 -2.27 -2.70
C VAL A 161 -21.16 -1.20 -2.83
N THR A 162 -21.26 -0.29 -1.86
CA THR A 162 -22.22 0.82 -1.91
C THR A 162 -21.69 2.01 -2.68
N ALA A 163 -20.37 2.13 -2.79
CA ALA A 163 -19.69 3.22 -3.49
C ALA A 163 -19.28 2.88 -4.92
N VAL A 164 -19.34 1.60 -5.32
CA VAL A 164 -18.92 1.15 -6.64
C VAL A 164 -20.08 1.22 -7.63
N ALA A 165 -19.85 1.82 -8.78
CA ALA A 165 -20.80 1.78 -9.89
C ALA A 165 -21.11 0.31 -10.27
N GLN A 166 -22.37 -0.04 -10.41
CA GLN A 166 -22.85 -1.43 -10.60
C GLN A 166 -22.40 -2.09 -11.91
N THR A 167 -21.67 -1.38 -12.75
CA THR A 167 -21.13 -1.88 -14.02
C THR A 167 -19.77 -2.54 -13.90
N GLU A 168 -19.11 -2.41 -12.73
CA GLU A 168 -17.84 -3.10 -12.53
C GLU A 168 -18.11 -4.57 -12.24
N PRO A 169 -17.55 -5.48 -13.05
CA PRO A 169 -17.54 -6.87 -12.67
C PRO A 169 -16.65 -6.98 -11.44
N ALA A 170 -17.29 -7.02 -10.30
CA ALA A 170 -16.59 -7.34 -9.11
C ALA A 170 -15.82 -8.64 -9.32
N VAL A 171 -14.94 -8.82 -8.50
CA VAL A 171 -14.36 -10.03 -7.98
C VAL A 171 -13.01 -10.28 -8.52
N THR A 172 -12.25 -9.57 -7.92
CA THR A 172 -11.00 -10.12 -7.45
C THR A 172 -11.24 -10.65 -6.04
N GLU A 173 -10.58 -11.71 -5.66
CA GLU A 173 -10.52 -12.17 -4.28
C GLU A 173 -10.16 -11.00 -3.35
N GLN A 174 -10.71 -11.01 -2.15
CA GLN A 174 -10.51 -9.91 -1.19
C GLN A 174 -9.25 -10.14 -0.39
N VAL A 175 -8.56 -9.06 -0.06
CA VAL A 175 -7.50 -9.06 0.94
C VAL A 175 -8.17 -9.03 2.31
N TYR A 176 -8.18 -10.16 3.03
CA TYR A 176 -8.90 -10.28 4.29
C TYR A 176 -8.17 -9.73 5.50
N LEU A 177 -6.85 -9.61 5.42
CA LEU A 177 -6.00 -9.15 6.52
C LEU A 177 -5.11 -8.00 6.04
N PRO A 178 -4.85 -6.99 6.88
CA PRO A 178 -4.03 -5.83 6.50
C PRO A 178 -2.54 -6.15 6.57
N MET A 179 -2.11 -7.24 5.93
CA MET A 179 -0.73 -7.72 5.99
C MET A 179 -0.29 -8.38 4.69
N TYR A 180 0.99 -8.56 4.53
CA TYR A 180 1.59 -9.48 3.57
C TYR A 180 2.94 -10.01 4.08
N GLY A 181 3.40 -11.10 3.51
CA GLY A 181 4.72 -11.66 3.79
C GLY A 181 5.64 -11.63 2.59
N ILE A 182 6.93 -11.57 2.85
CA ILE A 182 8.00 -11.75 1.88
C ILE A 182 8.90 -12.88 2.38
N VAL A 183 9.01 -13.96 1.62
CA VAL A 183 10.01 -15.01 1.84
C VAL A 183 11.00 -14.93 0.69
N ASN A 184 12.27 -14.65 0.99
CA ASN A 184 13.33 -14.45 0.01
C ASN A 184 14.59 -15.23 0.41
N GLY A 185 14.76 -16.41 -0.16
CA GLY A 185 15.81 -17.37 0.23
C GLY A 185 15.68 -17.73 1.71
N ASP A 186 16.75 -17.53 2.47
CA ASP A 186 16.82 -17.83 3.91
C ASP A 186 16.32 -16.66 4.80
N ASN A 187 15.56 -15.74 4.26
CA ASN A 187 15.07 -14.58 4.99
C ASN A 187 13.57 -14.37 4.75
N ALA A 188 12.89 -13.96 5.80
CA ALA A 188 11.47 -13.60 5.72
C ALA A 188 11.19 -12.26 6.41
N MET A 189 10.13 -11.65 6.00
CA MET A 189 9.59 -10.41 6.59
C MET A 189 8.08 -10.47 6.57
N MET A 190 7.47 -10.13 7.70
CA MET A 190 6.06 -9.81 7.78
C MET A 190 5.89 -8.29 7.67
N VAL A 191 4.89 -7.85 6.94
CA VAL A 191 4.53 -6.44 6.82
C VAL A 191 3.07 -6.27 7.20
N VAL A 192 2.79 -5.34 8.11
CA VAL A 192 1.44 -5.08 8.62
C VAL A 192 1.09 -3.61 8.44
N CYS A 193 -0.07 -3.34 7.87
CA CYS A 193 -0.69 -2.02 7.92
C CYS A 193 -1.40 -1.89 9.27
N THR A 194 -0.88 -1.05 10.16
CA THR A 194 -1.38 -0.91 11.53
C THR A 194 -2.39 0.22 11.68
N GLU A 195 -2.35 1.19 10.77
CA GLU A 195 -3.26 2.34 10.75
C GLU A 195 -3.62 2.71 9.30
N GLY A 196 -4.87 3.04 9.05
CA GLY A 196 -5.38 3.38 7.72
C GLY A 196 -5.64 2.17 6.82
N ASP A 197 -5.71 0.99 7.39
CA ASP A 197 -5.89 -0.29 6.71
C ASP A 197 -7.19 -0.36 5.89
N SER A 198 -8.28 0.23 6.36
CA SER A 198 -9.55 0.32 5.62
C SER A 198 -9.46 1.11 4.30
N ASN A 199 -8.42 1.94 4.16
CA ASN A 199 -8.15 2.72 2.95
C ASN A 199 -6.95 2.17 2.16
N ALA A 200 -6.41 1.03 2.59
CA ALA A 200 -5.26 0.40 1.97
C ALA A 200 -5.63 -0.51 0.81
N LYS A 201 -4.79 -0.50 -0.20
CA LYS A 201 -4.82 -1.41 -1.33
C LYS A 201 -3.49 -2.11 -1.42
N LEU A 202 -3.50 -3.44 -1.37
CA LEU A 202 -2.32 -4.27 -1.54
C LEU A 202 -2.07 -4.52 -3.02
N THR A 203 -0.84 -4.30 -3.47
CA THR A 203 -0.42 -4.59 -4.83
C THR A 203 0.83 -5.48 -4.81
N ALA A 204 0.79 -6.59 -5.56
CA ALA A 204 1.94 -7.46 -5.76
C ALA A 204 2.21 -7.67 -7.25
N SER A 205 3.46 -7.42 -7.65
CA SER A 205 3.94 -7.56 -9.02
C SER A 205 5.15 -8.49 -9.05
N VAL A 206 5.23 -9.34 -10.07
CA VAL A 206 6.42 -10.17 -10.28
C VAL A 206 7.29 -9.61 -11.40
N SER A 207 8.56 -10.00 -11.39
CA SER A 207 9.55 -9.62 -12.41
C SER A 207 9.02 -9.79 -13.83
N GLY A 208 9.16 -8.73 -14.62
CA GLY A 208 8.65 -8.62 -15.98
C GLY A 208 7.25 -8.03 -16.10
N GLN A 209 6.48 -7.97 -15.06
CA GLN A 209 5.28 -7.13 -14.98
C GLN A 209 5.68 -5.66 -14.77
N SER A 210 4.80 -4.73 -15.11
CA SER A 210 5.04 -3.29 -14.93
C SER A 210 6.37 -2.78 -15.51
N LYS A 211 6.95 -3.48 -16.49
CA LYS A 211 8.24 -3.16 -17.13
C LYS A 211 9.39 -3.03 -16.14
N SER A 212 9.43 -3.88 -15.14
CA SER A 212 10.48 -3.95 -14.13
C SER A 212 10.99 -5.37 -13.99
N SER A 213 12.27 -5.54 -13.64
CA SER A 213 12.87 -6.84 -13.32
C SER A 213 12.75 -7.22 -11.85
N PHE A 214 12.02 -6.44 -11.06
CA PHE A 214 11.85 -6.68 -9.64
C PHE A 214 10.50 -7.31 -9.32
N ASN A 215 10.48 -8.11 -8.26
CA ASN A 215 9.28 -8.60 -7.59
C ASN A 215 8.99 -7.65 -6.43
N ILE A 216 7.78 -7.09 -6.38
CA ILE A 216 7.44 -5.97 -5.47
C ILE A 216 6.07 -6.26 -4.86
N CYS A 217 5.96 -6.04 -3.55
CA CYS A 217 4.69 -6.04 -2.84
C CYS A 217 4.62 -4.84 -1.90
N GLY A 218 3.48 -4.17 -1.82
CA GLY A 218 3.34 -3.00 -0.97
C GLY A 218 1.91 -2.46 -0.93
N PHE A 219 1.70 -1.53 0.00
CA PHE A 219 0.43 -0.84 0.18
C PHE A 219 0.41 0.52 -0.52
N ASP A 220 -0.75 0.83 -1.12
CA ASP A 220 -1.16 2.16 -1.56
C ASP A 220 -2.37 2.58 -0.74
N PHE A 221 -2.44 3.84 -0.31
CA PHE A 221 -3.52 4.35 0.54
C PHE A 221 -4.34 5.40 -0.22
N THR A 222 -5.65 5.22 -0.28
CA THR A 222 -6.57 6.25 -0.76
C THR A 222 -6.96 7.14 0.42
N VAL A 223 -6.48 8.38 0.43
CA VAL A 223 -6.74 9.33 1.51
C VAL A 223 -7.86 10.30 1.22
N ARG A 224 -8.26 10.41 -0.03
CA ARG A 224 -9.40 11.20 -0.48
C ARG A 224 -9.93 10.62 -1.78
N ASP A 225 -11.24 10.41 -1.87
CA ASP A 225 -11.87 9.97 -3.10
C ASP A 225 -12.04 11.11 -4.10
N SER A 226 -12.05 10.74 -5.36
CA SER A 226 -12.41 11.63 -6.44
C SER A 226 -13.28 10.90 -7.44
N ASP A 227 -14.25 11.60 -8.00
CA ASP A 227 -15.10 11.08 -9.05
C ASP A 227 -15.05 11.98 -10.28
N THR A 228 -15.49 11.47 -11.40
CA THR A 228 -15.56 12.23 -12.66
C THR A 228 -17.01 12.50 -13.00
N TYR A 229 -17.40 13.76 -12.91
CA TYR A 229 -18.73 14.21 -13.27
C TYR A 229 -18.76 14.71 -14.72
N TYR A 230 -19.72 14.23 -15.51
CA TYR A 230 -19.90 14.60 -16.90
C TYR A 230 -21.07 15.57 -17.02
N MET A 231 -20.80 16.85 -17.30
CA MET A 231 -21.83 17.90 -17.35
C MET A 231 -22.81 17.76 -18.53
N SER A 232 -22.38 17.18 -19.65
CA SER A 232 -23.17 17.09 -20.88
C SER A 232 -23.34 15.67 -21.42
N GLY A 233 -23.06 14.66 -20.62
CA GLY A 233 -23.16 13.26 -21.03
C GLY A 233 -22.10 12.80 -22.02
N ASP A 234 -21.13 13.63 -22.34
CA ASP A 234 -19.97 13.29 -23.12
C ASP A 234 -18.67 13.55 -22.36
N ASN A 235 -17.60 12.87 -22.77
CA ASN A 235 -16.28 12.94 -22.09
C ASN A 235 -15.58 14.30 -22.28
N SER A 236 -16.14 15.24 -23.04
CA SER A 236 -15.53 16.53 -23.34
C SER A 236 -15.69 17.54 -22.19
N THR A 237 -16.65 17.29 -21.31
CA THR A 237 -17.03 18.16 -20.19
C THR A 237 -16.84 17.47 -18.83
N ALA A 238 -15.87 16.58 -18.75
CA ALA A 238 -15.53 15.88 -17.51
C ALA A 238 -14.91 16.84 -16.49
N LEU A 239 -15.47 16.86 -15.30
CA LEU A 239 -14.92 17.55 -14.13
C LEU A 239 -14.50 16.53 -13.08
N THR A 240 -13.34 16.71 -12.50
CA THR A 240 -12.94 15.92 -11.31
C THR A 240 -13.54 16.57 -10.08
N VAL A 241 -14.33 15.82 -9.35
CA VAL A 241 -14.92 16.22 -8.08
C VAL A 241 -14.23 15.43 -6.98
N PHE A 242 -13.75 16.12 -5.97
CA PHE A 242 -13.13 15.51 -4.80
C PHE A 242 -14.13 15.39 -3.68
N GLU A 243 -13.94 14.38 -2.84
CA GLU A 243 -14.63 14.28 -1.58
C GLU A 243 -14.36 15.52 -0.72
N ASP A 244 -15.43 16.13 -0.19
CA ASP A 244 -15.33 17.31 0.65
C ASP A 244 -14.79 16.95 2.04
N GLY A 245 -13.97 17.86 2.60
CA GLY A 245 -13.53 17.79 3.98
C GLY A 245 -12.14 17.18 4.18
N ASP A 246 -11.96 16.61 5.36
CA ASP A 246 -10.71 16.05 5.82
C ASP A 246 -10.36 14.73 5.09
N MET A 247 -9.12 14.31 5.18
CA MET A 247 -8.71 13.00 4.65
C MET A 247 -9.43 11.88 5.40
N LYS A 248 -9.65 10.75 4.73
CA LYS A 248 -10.43 9.60 5.21
C LYS A 248 -9.90 8.95 6.51
N THR A 249 -8.66 9.21 6.84
CA THR A 249 -8.01 8.66 8.03
C THR A 249 -7.04 9.67 8.61
N ASP A 250 -6.92 9.68 9.93
CA ASP A 250 -6.01 10.57 10.66
C ASP A 250 -4.55 10.11 10.54
N THR A 251 -4.34 8.81 10.36
CA THR A 251 -3.01 8.21 10.38
C THR A 251 -2.90 7.08 9.36
N LEU A 252 -1.73 7.00 8.72
CA LEU A 252 -1.29 5.86 7.92
C LEU A 252 -0.03 5.30 8.57
N ALA A 253 -0.01 4.01 8.87
CA ALA A 253 1.18 3.37 9.42
C ALA A 253 1.37 1.95 8.88
N VAL A 254 2.62 1.64 8.54
CA VAL A 254 3.05 0.31 8.10
C VAL A 254 4.27 -0.10 8.89
N ARG A 255 4.22 -1.30 9.45
CA ARG A 255 5.34 -1.93 10.17
C ARG A 255 5.91 -3.08 9.37
N TYR A 256 7.23 -3.16 9.38
CA TYR A 256 8.05 -4.15 8.70
C TYR A 256 8.81 -4.94 9.75
N TYR A 257 8.47 -6.23 9.92
CA TYR A 257 9.06 -7.14 10.90
C TYR A 257 9.97 -8.14 10.18
N PRO A 258 11.31 -7.98 10.21
CA PRO A 258 12.22 -9.02 9.79
C PRO A 258 12.07 -10.23 10.73
N LEU A 259 11.84 -11.42 10.18
CA LEU A 259 11.59 -12.60 10.97
C LEU A 259 12.90 -13.34 11.31
N GLU A 260 13.05 -13.69 12.56
CA GLU A 260 14.11 -14.58 13.04
C GLU A 260 13.57 -16.00 13.09
N THR A 261 14.17 -16.91 12.32
CA THR A 261 13.80 -18.31 12.25
C THR A 261 15.03 -19.20 12.46
N GLU A 262 14.88 -20.33 13.10
CA GLU A 262 15.97 -21.32 13.29
C GLU A 262 16.29 -22.05 11.98
N ASP A 263 15.26 -22.36 11.21
CA ASP A 263 15.34 -23.04 9.92
C ASP A 263 15.10 -22.07 8.74
N THR A 264 15.15 -22.60 7.52
CA THR A 264 14.75 -21.85 6.32
C THR A 264 13.30 -21.41 6.44
N PRO A 265 13.03 -20.09 6.40
CA PRO A 265 11.69 -19.57 6.63
C PRO A 265 10.71 -19.96 5.54
N ASP A 266 9.46 -20.10 5.94
CA ASP A 266 8.36 -20.31 5.01
C ASP A 266 7.13 -19.47 5.38
N TYR A 267 6.01 -19.72 4.70
CA TYR A 267 4.77 -18.97 4.93
C TYR A 267 4.16 -19.21 6.30
N THR A 268 4.51 -20.32 6.97
CA THR A 268 4.01 -20.61 8.33
C THR A 268 4.65 -19.70 9.36
N ASP A 269 5.92 -19.35 9.19
CA ASP A 269 6.61 -18.38 10.05
C ASP A 269 5.97 -16.98 9.94
N VAL A 270 5.59 -16.59 8.71
CA VAL A 270 4.86 -15.34 8.48
C VAL A 270 3.49 -15.36 9.16
N ALA A 271 2.79 -16.49 9.08
CA ALA A 271 1.47 -16.65 9.71
C ALA A 271 1.56 -16.65 11.24
N GLU A 272 2.57 -17.31 11.80
CA GLU A 272 2.84 -17.32 13.25
C GLU A 272 3.20 -15.92 13.75
N ALA A 273 4.07 -15.21 13.05
CA ALA A 273 4.42 -13.83 13.39
C ALA A 273 3.18 -12.91 13.39
N TYR A 274 2.28 -13.09 12.42
CA TYR A 274 1.03 -12.32 12.38
C TYR A 274 0.08 -12.70 13.51
N ARG A 275 -0.02 -13.97 13.87
CA ARG A 275 -0.79 -14.43 15.03
C ARG A 275 -0.26 -13.79 16.32
N ASN A 276 1.06 -13.77 16.51
CA ASN A 276 1.69 -13.15 17.66
C ASN A 276 1.41 -11.64 17.71
N TYR A 277 1.53 -10.95 16.59
CA TYR A 277 1.13 -9.54 16.47
C TYR A 277 -0.33 -9.32 16.90
N LEU A 278 -1.26 -10.16 16.44
CA LEU A 278 -2.67 -10.04 16.78
C LEU A 278 -2.93 -10.20 18.29
N THR A 279 -2.24 -11.15 18.94
CA THR A 279 -2.46 -11.45 20.36
C THR A 279 -1.70 -10.50 21.28
N GLU A 280 -0.48 -10.12 20.94
CA GLU A 280 0.41 -9.36 21.81
C GLU A 280 0.26 -7.84 21.62
N GLU A 281 0.07 -7.38 20.38
CA GLU A 281 0.03 -5.96 20.06
C GLU A 281 -1.39 -5.46 19.70
N ALA A 282 -2.14 -6.20 18.87
CA ALA A 282 -3.49 -5.80 18.47
C ALA A 282 -4.58 -6.18 19.48
N GLY A 283 -4.24 -6.89 20.56
CA GLY A 283 -5.15 -7.19 21.67
C GLY A 283 -6.24 -8.20 21.34
N VAL A 284 -6.06 -9.00 20.28
CA VAL A 284 -6.98 -10.08 19.96
C VAL A 284 -6.79 -11.21 20.97
N THR A 285 -7.79 -11.46 21.78
CA THR A 285 -7.76 -12.58 22.74
C THR A 285 -8.15 -13.87 22.06
N ASP A 286 -7.40 -14.95 22.32
CA ASP A 286 -7.80 -16.29 21.92
C ASP A 286 -9.04 -16.72 22.73
N THR A 287 -10.20 -16.60 22.12
CA THR A 287 -11.48 -16.97 22.73
C THR A 287 -11.99 -18.34 22.26
N ALA A 288 -11.12 -19.14 21.67
CA ALA A 288 -11.46 -20.45 21.15
C ALA A 288 -11.72 -21.48 22.27
N GLU A 289 -12.65 -21.17 23.18
CA GLU A 289 -13.47 -22.22 23.76
C GLU A 289 -14.48 -22.65 22.69
N ASP A 290 -14.57 -23.94 22.49
CA ASP A 290 -15.43 -24.64 21.52
C ASP A 290 -16.91 -24.35 21.81
N THR A 291 -17.36 -23.15 21.48
CA THR A 291 -18.74 -22.73 21.59
C THR A 291 -19.35 -22.72 20.22
N ASP A 292 -20.26 -23.63 19.96
CA ASP A 292 -21.15 -23.56 18.79
C ASP A 292 -21.70 -22.14 18.67
N PRO A 293 -21.42 -21.40 17.57
CA PRO A 293 -21.98 -20.07 17.39
C PRO A 293 -23.52 -20.18 17.34
N GLY A 294 -24.18 -19.71 18.37
CA GLY A 294 -25.65 -19.78 18.45
C GLY A 294 -26.36 -18.92 17.41
N LEU A 295 -25.64 -17.97 16.79
CA LEU A 295 -26.20 -17.12 15.76
C LEU A 295 -25.06 -16.51 14.93
N TYR A 296 -25.15 -16.62 13.61
CA TYR A 296 -24.28 -15.99 12.66
C TYR A 296 -25.03 -14.89 11.89
N LEU A 297 -24.59 -13.65 12.00
CA LEU A 297 -25.21 -12.50 11.32
C LEU A 297 -24.25 -11.93 10.29
N ASN A 298 -24.64 -11.97 9.03
CA ASN A 298 -23.96 -11.22 7.96
C ASN A 298 -24.72 -9.92 7.71
N PHE A 299 -24.04 -8.81 7.91
CA PHE A 299 -24.57 -7.50 7.55
C PHE A 299 -24.03 -7.12 6.17
N TYR A 300 -24.90 -7.09 5.20
CA TYR A 300 -24.60 -6.49 3.91
C TYR A 300 -25.03 -5.03 3.97
N GLY A 301 -24.10 -4.12 3.69
CA GLY A 301 -24.43 -2.70 3.54
C GLY A 301 -25.53 -2.51 2.50
N GLY A 302 -26.27 -1.42 2.60
CA GLY A 302 -27.41 -1.18 1.73
C GLY A 302 -27.03 -1.21 0.26
N THR A 303 -27.68 -2.04 -0.52
CA THR A 303 -27.59 -1.97 -1.99
C THR A 303 -28.48 -0.82 -2.47
N ILE A 304 -27.90 0.14 -3.19
CA ILE A 304 -28.70 1.11 -3.92
C ILE A 304 -29.34 0.36 -5.08
N LYS A 305 -30.64 0.12 -4.97
CA LYS A 305 -31.40 -0.43 -6.07
C LYS A 305 -31.72 0.73 -7.01
N GLU A 306 -31.11 0.70 -8.20
CA GLU A 306 -31.51 1.60 -9.26
C GLU A 306 -33.01 1.43 -9.54
N LYS A 307 -33.75 2.51 -9.44
CA LYS A 307 -35.13 2.52 -9.86
C LYS A 307 -35.10 2.47 -11.39
N SER A 308 -35.45 1.34 -11.95
CA SER A 308 -35.86 1.34 -13.35
C SER A 308 -37.08 2.24 -13.51
N VAL A 309 -36.92 3.32 -14.28
CA VAL A 309 -38.00 4.18 -14.72
C VAL A 309 -38.79 3.45 -15.79
#